data_99baee38b71535bb57b0f71d9b19c075
#
_entry.id   99baee38b71535bb57b0f71d9b19c075
#
_cell.length_a   1.000
_cell.length_b   1.000
_cell.length_c   1.000
_cell.angle_alpha   90.00
_cell.angle_beta   90.00
_cell.angle_gamma   90.00
#
_symmetry.space_group_name_H-M   'P 1'
#
loop_
_entity.id
_entity.type
_entity.pdbx_description
1 polymer ?
#
loop_
_entity_poly.entity_id
_entity_poly.type
_entity_poly.pdbx_seq_one_letter_code
_entity_poly.pdbx_strand_id
1 'polypeptide(L)'
;MQKSVAVLFAAAFAATVFAADLVKLPEPQREGGTGVFTVLNQRRSIRRYSKGNLSPQELSNLLWAGFGISGKKEKRTAPTAVNRQEFTLYAILADGAYKYIPQENGLEKITPEDLRPLAAGNVTAPAYILIVADMKKAASAEYAAIDSGYISQNLYLAATAQGLGSCALGSFKRNADNVAKLKAALKLADNEKPILSQAVGKLK
;
A
#
# COMPACT_ATOMS: atom_id res chain seq x y z
N MET A 1 -33.82 -48.83 -37.62
CA MET A 1 -33.48 -47.42 -37.44
C MET A 1 -33.32 -47.19 -35.99
N GLN A 2 -32.04 -47.26 -35.50
CA GLN A 2 -31.66 -46.98 -34.09
C GLN A 2 -31.21 -45.54 -34.01
N LYS A 3 -31.87 -44.72 -33.16
CA LYS A 3 -31.46 -43.34 -32.87
C LYS A 3 -30.55 -43.37 -31.65
N SER A 4 -29.26 -43.06 -31.85
CA SER A 4 -28.29 -42.83 -30.75
C SER A 4 -28.54 -41.48 -30.15
N VAL A 5 -28.80 -41.46 -28.84
CA VAL A 5 -28.86 -40.21 -28.05
C VAL A 5 -27.47 -39.99 -27.44
N ALA A 6 -26.80 -38.94 -27.90
CA ALA A 6 -25.54 -38.50 -27.30
C ALA A 6 -25.86 -37.65 -26.06
N VAL A 7 -25.46 -38.12 -24.88
CA VAL A 7 -25.52 -37.35 -23.62
C VAL A 7 -24.24 -36.54 -23.50
N LEU A 8 -24.35 -35.21 -23.64
CA LEU A 8 -23.25 -34.28 -23.31
C LEU A 8 -23.15 -34.11 -21.78
N PHE A 9 -22.07 -34.60 -21.21
CA PHE A 9 -21.68 -34.23 -19.83
C PHE A 9 -21.01 -32.87 -19.87
N ALA A 10 -21.68 -31.84 -19.36
CA ALA A 10 -21.07 -30.55 -19.07
C ALA A 10 -20.35 -30.65 -17.70
N ALA A 11 -19.04 -30.71 -17.74
CA ALA A 11 -18.22 -30.60 -16.52
C ALA A 11 -18.26 -29.16 -16.04
N ALA A 12 -18.99 -28.89 -14.97
CA ALA A 12 -18.95 -27.61 -14.27
C ALA A 12 -17.63 -27.52 -13.51
N PHE A 13 -16.70 -26.69 -14.00
CA PHE A 13 -15.49 -26.32 -13.27
C PHE A 13 -15.89 -25.34 -12.15
N ALA A 14 -16.06 -25.84 -10.94
CA ALA A 14 -16.23 -25.01 -9.76
C ALA A 14 -14.88 -24.34 -9.46
N ALA A 15 -14.73 -23.07 -9.83
CA ALA A 15 -13.61 -22.26 -9.39
C ALA A 15 -13.76 -22.06 -7.87
N THR A 16 -12.95 -22.78 -7.09
CA THR A 16 -12.78 -22.50 -5.66
C THR A 16 -12.11 -21.14 -5.55
N VAL A 17 -12.89 -20.11 -5.27
CA VAL A 17 -12.40 -18.82 -4.83
C VAL A 17 -11.84 -19.04 -3.43
N PHE A 18 -10.51 -19.20 -3.33
CA PHE A 18 -9.84 -19.11 -2.05
C PHE A 18 -10.05 -17.69 -1.52
N ALA A 19 -10.79 -17.56 -0.43
CA ALA A 19 -10.84 -16.32 0.32
C ALA A 19 -9.40 -15.97 0.70
N ALA A 20 -8.90 -14.84 0.24
CA ALA A 20 -7.56 -14.38 0.59
C ALA A 20 -7.53 -14.21 2.11
N ASP A 21 -6.55 -14.84 2.78
CA ASP A 21 -6.40 -14.76 4.23
C ASP A 21 -6.16 -13.31 4.64
N LEU A 22 -7.17 -12.70 5.25
CA LEU A 22 -7.09 -11.33 5.76
C LEU A 22 -6.39 -11.34 7.12
N VAL A 23 -5.22 -10.73 7.18
CA VAL A 23 -4.49 -10.50 8.43
C VAL A 23 -5.00 -9.21 9.08
N LYS A 24 -5.74 -9.32 10.16
CA LYS A 24 -6.19 -8.15 10.94
C LYS A 24 -5.01 -7.45 11.57
N LEU A 25 -4.96 -6.12 11.41
CA LEU A 25 -4.02 -5.26 12.13
C LEU A 25 -4.65 -4.80 13.46
N PRO A 26 -3.82 -4.46 14.47
CA PRO A 26 -4.31 -3.77 15.66
C PRO A 26 -5.02 -2.47 15.27
N GLU A 27 -5.98 -2.02 16.10
CA GLU A 27 -6.63 -0.73 15.87
C GLU A 27 -5.59 0.40 15.81
N PRO A 28 -5.67 1.31 14.82
CA PRO A 28 -4.73 2.40 14.71
C PRO A 28 -4.94 3.41 15.83
N GLN A 29 -3.87 4.02 16.28
CA GLN A 29 -3.93 5.11 17.27
C GLN A 29 -4.50 6.36 16.60
N ARG A 30 -5.74 6.73 16.98
CA ARG A 30 -6.47 7.85 16.37
C ARG A 30 -6.36 9.14 17.18
N GLU A 31 -5.94 9.05 18.44
CA GLU A 31 -5.86 10.16 19.37
C GLU A 31 -4.55 10.14 20.15
N GLY A 32 -4.15 11.30 20.68
CA GLY A 32 -2.93 11.45 21.46
C GLY A 32 -1.66 11.43 20.61
N GLY A 33 -0.55 11.08 21.23
CA GLY A 33 0.76 11.03 20.60
C GLY A 33 1.47 12.39 20.52
N THR A 34 2.49 12.49 19.67
CA THR A 34 3.29 13.70 19.49
C THR A 34 2.51 14.77 18.73
N GLY A 35 2.46 15.99 19.26
CA GLY A 35 1.74 17.10 18.65
C GLY A 35 2.25 17.42 17.23
N VAL A 36 1.32 17.83 16.35
CA VAL A 36 1.58 18.02 14.90
C VAL A 36 2.75 18.99 14.63
N PHE A 37 2.87 20.10 15.37
CA PHE A 37 3.96 21.06 15.17
C PHE A 37 5.32 20.47 15.53
N THR A 38 5.38 19.64 16.57
CA THR A 38 6.60 18.91 16.95
C THR A 38 7.00 17.94 15.84
N VAL A 39 6.04 17.18 15.32
CA VAL A 39 6.28 16.22 14.21
C VAL A 39 6.75 16.94 12.95
N LEU A 40 6.11 18.06 12.59
CA LEU A 40 6.53 18.88 11.44
C LEU A 40 7.96 19.40 11.60
N ASN A 41 8.34 19.84 12.80
CA ASN A 41 9.70 20.30 13.10
C ASN A 41 10.75 19.16 13.04
N GLN A 42 10.37 17.94 13.40
CA GLN A 42 11.29 16.79 13.47
C GLN A 42 11.39 16.00 12.16
N ARG A 43 10.31 16.01 11.32
CA ARG A 43 10.25 15.22 10.09
C ARG A 43 11.45 15.46 9.18
N ARG A 44 12.16 14.39 8.82
CA ARG A 44 13.26 14.40 7.83
C ARG A 44 13.12 13.22 6.88
N SER A 45 13.74 13.31 5.70
CA SER A 45 13.91 12.19 4.78
C SER A 45 15.06 11.31 5.23
N ILE A 46 14.74 10.25 5.96
CA ILE A 46 15.69 9.28 6.49
C ILE A 46 15.91 8.18 5.46
N ARG A 47 17.15 7.84 5.16
CA ARG A 47 17.56 6.85 4.15
C ARG A 47 18.46 5.74 4.71
N ARG A 48 18.70 5.74 6.02
CA ARG A 48 19.47 4.70 6.72
C ARG A 48 18.63 4.22 7.90
N TYR A 49 18.41 2.92 7.96
CA TYR A 49 17.53 2.30 8.95
C TYR A 49 18.31 1.27 9.76
N SER A 50 17.92 1.04 11.01
CA SER A 50 18.38 -0.10 11.78
C SER A 50 17.81 -1.40 11.26
N LYS A 51 18.42 -2.52 11.65
CA LYS A 51 17.85 -3.84 11.39
C LYS A 51 16.58 -4.03 12.25
N GLY A 52 15.58 -4.65 11.69
CA GLY A 52 14.33 -5.00 12.38
C GLY A 52 13.10 -4.58 11.61
N ASN A 53 12.05 -5.37 11.75
CA ASN A 53 10.78 -5.13 11.11
C ASN A 53 9.96 -4.09 11.89
N LEU A 54 8.96 -3.52 11.22
CA LEU A 54 7.91 -2.75 11.87
C LEU A 54 7.05 -3.71 12.71
N SER A 55 6.60 -3.26 13.86
CA SER A 55 5.57 -3.98 14.62
C SER A 55 4.22 -3.88 13.90
N PRO A 56 3.28 -4.80 14.16
CA PRO A 56 1.92 -4.70 13.62
C PRO A 56 1.22 -3.37 13.95
N GLN A 57 1.47 -2.80 15.13
CA GLN A 57 0.92 -1.51 15.55
C GLN A 57 1.51 -0.34 14.76
N GLU A 58 2.84 -0.33 14.56
CA GLU A 58 3.51 0.70 13.74
C GLU A 58 2.99 0.67 12.31
N LEU A 59 2.81 -0.52 11.74
CA LEU A 59 2.28 -0.69 10.38
C LEU A 59 0.81 -0.27 10.29
N SER A 60 -0.02 -0.63 11.27
CA SER A 60 -1.42 -0.20 11.34
C SER A 60 -1.56 1.32 11.35
N ASN A 61 -0.81 1.97 12.25
CA ASN A 61 -0.81 3.43 12.37
C ASN A 61 -0.38 4.12 11.05
N LEU A 62 0.66 3.60 10.39
CA LEU A 62 1.16 4.12 9.12
C LEU A 62 0.12 4.01 8.00
N LEU A 63 -0.45 2.83 7.80
CA LEU A 63 -1.40 2.58 6.73
C LEU A 63 -2.68 3.38 6.92
N TRP A 64 -3.19 3.42 8.17
CA TRP A 64 -4.35 4.24 8.50
C TRP A 64 -4.07 5.73 8.29
N ALA A 65 -2.96 6.25 8.79
CA ALA A 65 -2.60 7.65 8.60
C ALA A 65 -2.42 7.99 7.12
N GLY A 66 -1.84 7.10 6.33
CA GLY A 66 -1.64 7.28 4.89
C GLY A 66 -2.94 7.42 4.12
N PHE A 67 -3.82 6.43 4.20
CA PHE A 67 -5.08 6.44 3.44
C PHE A 67 -6.19 5.59 4.08
N GLY A 68 -6.24 5.55 5.41
CA GLY A 68 -7.29 4.87 6.17
C GLY A 68 -8.64 5.59 6.15
N ILE A 69 -9.64 4.96 6.75
CA ILE A 69 -10.96 5.55 6.91
C ILE A 69 -10.96 6.45 8.15
N SER A 70 -11.42 7.68 7.97
CA SER A 70 -11.60 8.66 9.04
C SER A 70 -13.00 9.26 8.99
N GLY A 71 -13.65 9.34 10.15
CA GLY A 71 -14.97 9.95 10.26
C GLY A 71 -16.09 9.18 9.56
N LYS A 72 -17.20 9.90 9.27
CA LYS A 72 -18.42 9.32 8.66
C LYS A 72 -18.29 9.23 7.14
N LYS A 73 -19.07 8.33 6.50
CA LYS A 73 -19.17 8.16 5.03
C LYS A 73 -17.85 7.79 4.37
N GLU A 74 -17.05 6.92 5.00
CA GLU A 74 -15.80 6.38 4.45
C GLU A 74 -14.80 7.45 3.95
N LYS A 75 -14.79 8.63 4.56
CA LYS A 75 -13.78 9.64 4.26
C LYS A 75 -12.39 9.12 4.57
N ARG A 76 -11.40 9.57 3.81
CA ARG A 76 -10.01 9.17 3.98
C ARG A 76 -9.23 10.18 4.83
N THR A 77 -8.14 9.69 5.43
CA THR A 77 -7.18 10.52 6.16
C THR A 77 -6.43 11.49 5.25
N ALA A 78 -6.25 11.16 3.97
CA ALA A 78 -5.73 12.07 2.96
C ALA A 78 -6.86 12.48 1.98
N PRO A 79 -6.90 13.75 1.54
CA PRO A 79 -7.84 14.18 0.51
C PRO A 79 -7.43 13.64 -0.86
N THR A 80 -8.38 13.58 -1.79
CA THR A 80 -8.14 13.38 -3.22
C THR A 80 -9.00 14.35 -4.04
N ALA A 81 -8.56 14.70 -5.23
CA ALA A 81 -9.28 15.60 -6.11
C ALA A 81 -10.73 15.14 -6.32
N VAL A 82 -11.69 16.02 -6.02
CA VAL A 82 -13.14 15.75 -6.04
C VAL A 82 -13.56 14.45 -5.33
N ASN A 83 -12.82 14.05 -4.30
CA ASN A 83 -13.04 12.85 -3.49
C ASN A 83 -13.09 11.54 -4.30
N ARG A 84 -12.23 11.40 -5.31
CA ARG A 84 -12.17 10.21 -6.18
C ARG A 84 -11.70 8.95 -5.47
N GLN A 85 -10.91 9.09 -4.38
CA GLN A 85 -10.39 7.98 -3.56
C GLN A 85 -9.73 6.87 -4.41
N GLU A 86 -8.95 7.27 -5.40
CA GLU A 86 -8.36 6.40 -6.41
C GLU A 86 -7.21 5.54 -5.90
N PHE A 87 -6.76 5.70 -4.65
CA PHE A 87 -5.55 5.04 -4.16
C PHE A 87 -5.80 3.74 -3.41
N THR A 88 -4.86 2.83 -3.60
CA THR A 88 -4.65 1.62 -2.78
C THR A 88 -3.23 1.64 -2.25
N LEU A 89 -3.04 1.32 -0.96
CA LEU A 89 -1.73 1.14 -0.36
C LEU A 89 -1.36 -0.34 -0.33
N TYR A 90 -0.09 -0.63 -0.64
CA TYR A 90 0.48 -1.95 -0.48
C TYR A 90 1.64 -1.89 0.50
N ALA A 91 1.66 -2.77 1.50
CA ALA A 91 2.81 -2.98 2.37
C ALA A 91 3.72 -4.02 1.75
N ILE A 92 4.95 -3.63 1.43
CA ILE A 92 5.98 -4.50 0.86
C ILE A 92 6.97 -4.82 1.98
N LEU A 93 6.90 -6.04 2.48
CA LEU A 93 7.61 -6.54 3.66
C LEU A 93 8.57 -7.69 3.27
N ALA A 94 9.36 -8.16 4.24
CA ALA A 94 10.32 -9.25 4.01
C ALA A 94 9.64 -10.59 3.69
N ASP A 95 8.46 -10.82 4.24
CA ASP A 95 7.67 -12.06 4.14
C ASP A 95 6.56 -11.99 3.09
N GLY A 96 6.56 -10.92 2.28
CA GLY A 96 5.61 -10.79 1.18
C GLY A 96 5.10 -9.38 0.94
N ALA A 97 4.16 -9.30 0.01
CA ALA A 97 3.46 -8.07 -0.31
C ALA A 97 1.97 -8.19 0.03
N TYR A 98 1.44 -7.13 0.62
CA TYR A 98 0.11 -7.10 1.19
C TYR A 98 -0.65 -5.86 0.71
N LYS A 99 -1.90 -6.04 0.31
CA LYS A 99 -2.83 -4.95 0.02
C LYS A 99 -3.54 -4.51 1.30
N TYR A 100 -3.51 -3.23 1.59
CA TYR A 100 -4.26 -2.67 2.71
C TYR A 100 -5.74 -2.56 2.40
N ILE A 101 -6.57 -3.12 3.28
CA ILE A 101 -8.04 -3.08 3.22
C ILE A 101 -8.54 -2.14 4.34
N PRO A 102 -8.80 -0.86 4.04
CA PRO A 102 -9.11 0.14 5.06
C PRO A 102 -10.39 -0.15 5.85
N GLN A 103 -11.40 -0.78 5.23
CA GLN A 103 -12.68 -1.14 5.85
C GLN A 103 -12.50 -2.12 7.01
N GLU A 104 -11.49 -2.99 6.87
CA GLU A 104 -11.19 -4.05 7.83
C GLU A 104 -10.02 -3.69 8.75
N ASN A 105 -9.34 -2.56 8.48
CA ASN A 105 -8.01 -2.29 9.01
C ASN A 105 -7.11 -3.54 8.95
N GLY A 106 -7.02 -4.14 7.78
CA GLY A 106 -6.39 -5.43 7.57
C GLY A 106 -5.53 -5.48 6.32
N LEU A 107 -4.80 -6.57 6.19
CA LEU A 107 -3.88 -6.84 5.09
C LEU A 107 -4.30 -8.10 4.35
N GLU A 108 -4.57 -7.99 3.06
CA GLU A 108 -4.74 -9.11 2.14
C GLU A 108 -3.39 -9.50 1.57
N LYS A 109 -2.93 -10.73 1.81
CA LYS A 109 -1.65 -11.21 1.27
C LYS A 109 -1.79 -11.46 -0.23
N ILE A 110 -0.97 -10.78 -1.03
CA ILE A 110 -0.96 -10.91 -2.49
C ILE A 110 0.07 -11.94 -2.95
N THR A 111 1.27 -11.93 -2.36
CA THR A 111 2.36 -12.86 -2.66
C THR A 111 3.27 -13.03 -1.45
N PRO A 112 3.87 -14.24 -1.25
CA PRO A 112 4.89 -14.45 -0.24
C PRO A 112 6.28 -13.95 -0.66
N GLU A 113 6.45 -13.46 -1.88
CA GLU A 113 7.75 -13.02 -2.40
C GLU A 113 8.21 -11.71 -1.77
N ASP A 114 9.51 -11.61 -1.48
CA ASP A 114 10.12 -10.35 -1.06
C ASP A 114 10.29 -9.38 -2.24
N LEU A 115 9.33 -8.48 -2.40
CA LEU A 115 9.33 -7.48 -3.47
C LEU A 115 10.06 -6.18 -3.08
N ARG A 116 10.68 -6.10 -1.90
CA ARG A 116 11.39 -4.90 -1.45
C ARG A 116 12.46 -4.41 -2.43
N PRO A 117 13.26 -5.29 -3.08
CA PRO A 117 14.23 -4.83 -4.07
C PRO A 117 13.62 -4.10 -5.27
N LEU A 118 12.37 -4.43 -5.65
CA LEU A 118 11.67 -3.78 -6.75
C LEU A 118 11.10 -2.41 -6.34
N ALA A 119 10.76 -2.23 -5.06
CA ALA A 119 10.19 -1.00 -4.51
C ALA A 119 11.24 0.00 -3.99
N ALA A 120 12.50 -0.46 -3.81
CA ALA A 120 13.55 0.25 -3.08
C ALA A 120 14.10 1.50 -3.78
N GLY A 121 14.08 1.53 -5.13
CA GLY A 121 14.82 2.56 -5.84
C GLY A 121 16.31 2.55 -5.45
N ASN A 122 16.76 3.59 -4.75
CA ASN A 122 18.14 3.74 -4.28
C ASN A 122 18.29 3.74 -2.75
N VAL A 123 17.28 3.28 -2.02
CA VAL A 123 17.26 3.27 -0.55
C VAL A 123 16.82 1.91 -0.05
N THR A 124 17.68 1.20 0.67
CA THR A 124 17.33 -0.06 1.32
C THR A 124 16.63 0.19 2.65
N ALA A 125 15.44 -0.36 2.82
CA ALA A 125 14.63 -0.26 4.02
C ALA A 125 14.00 -1.62 4.41
N PRO A 126 13.61 -1.82 5.68
CA PRO A 126 12.93 -3.03 6.11
C PRO A 126 11.51 -3.15 5.55
N ALA A 127 10.84 -2.03 5.25
CA ALA A 127 9.50 -1.98 4.69
C ALA A 127 9.34 -0.83 3.69
N TYR A 128 8.41 -1.02 2.72
CA TYR A 128 7.98 0.03 1.82
C TYR A 128 6.45 0.07 1.77
N ILE A 129 5.90 1.27 1.76
CA ILE A 129 4.48 1.49 1.46
C ILE A 129 4.40 1.99 0.03
N LEU A 130 3.86 1.16 -0.86
CA LEU A 130 3.67 1.50 -2.26
C LEU A 130 2.29 2.15 -2.43
N ILE A 131 2.26 3.33 -3.04
CA ILE A 131 1.06 4.12 -3.31
C ILE A 131 0.68 3.87 -4.76
N VAL A 132 -0.44 3.18 -4.99
CA VAL A 132 -0.93 2.79 -6.31
C VAL A 132 -2.23 3.53 -6.61
N ALA A 133 -2.31 4.18 -7.78
CA ALA A 133 -3.50 4.88 -8.24
C ALA A 133 -4.25 4.07 -9.32
N ASP A 134 -5.56 4.00 -9.20
CA ASP A 134 -6.47 3.59 -10.26
C ASP A 134 -6.69 4.79 -11.20
N MET A 135 -6.04 4.77 -12.36
CA MET A 135 -6.09 5.87 -13.33
C MET A 135 -7.45 6.05 -14.02
N LYS A 136 -8.37 5.09 -13.89
CA LYS A 136 -9.76 5.26 -14.34
C LYS A 136 -10.58 6.07 -13.35
N LYS A 137 -10.22 6.02 -12.06
CA LYS A 137 -10.86 6.82 -11.01
C LYS A 137 -10.22 8.20 -10.88
N ALA A 138 -8.91 8.31 -11.06
CA ALA A 138 -8.19 9.57 -10.93
C ALA A 138 -8.77 10.65 -11.85
N ALA A 139 -8.83 11.89 -11.36
CA ALA A 139 -9.30 13.03 -12.16
C ALA A 139 -8.35 13.34 -13.34
N SER A 140 -7.04 13.19 -13.11
CA SER A 140 -5.97 13.23 -14.11
C SER A 140 -4.70 12.62 -13.54
N ALA A 141 -3.69 12.42 -14.40
CA ALA A 141 -2.36 11.97 -13.94
C ALA A 141 -1.67 13.01 -13.04
N GLU A 142 -1.91 14.29 -13.28
CA GLU A 142 -1.40 15.37 -12.46
C GLU A 142 -2.01 15.36 -11.06
N TYR A 143 -3.33 15.23 -10.96
CA TYR A 143 -4.01 15.12 -9.67
C TYR A 143 -3.60 13.85 -8.92
N ALA A 144 -3.44 12.71 -9.60
CA ALA A 144 -2.93 11.50 -8.95
C ALA A 144 -1.52 11.71 -8.37
N ALA A 145 -0.67 12.48 -9.05
CA ALA A 145 0.65 12.83 -8.50
C ALA A 145 0.55 13.76 -7.28
N ILE A 146 -0.29 14.79 -7.33
CA ILE A 146 -0.54 15.73 -6.21
C ILE A 146 -1.11 14.97 -5.01
N ASP A 147 -2.17 14.20 -5.20
CA ASP A 147 -2.89 13.49 -4.15
C ASP A 147 -2.00 12.41 -3.49
N SER A 148 -1.12 11.76 -4.27
CA SER A 148 -0.11 10.84 -3.71
C SER A 148 0.86 11.55 -2.76
N GLY A 149 1.13 12.84 -2.97
CA GLY A 149 1.92 13.69 -2.09
C GLY A 149 1.26 13.90 -0.73
N TYR A 150 -0.06 14.05 -0.66
CA TYR A 150 -0.80 14.14 0.61
C TYR A 150 -0.67 12.83 1.42
N ILE A 151 -0.85 11.69 0.75
CA ILE A 151 -0.66 10.36 1.37
C ILE A 151 0.78 10.21 1.89
N SER A 152 1.77 10.53 1.05
CA SER A 152 3.19 10.45 1.40
C SER A 152 3.53 11.35 2.59
N GLN A 153 2.99 12.56 2.65
CA GLN A 153 3.19 13.46 3.80
C GLN A 153 2.58 12.89 5.09
N ASN A 154 1.37 12.33 5.01
CA ASN A 154 0.77 11.64 6.15
C ASN A 154 1.63 10.47 6.66
N LEU A 155 2.20 9.67 5.74
CA LEU A 155 3.14 8.60 6.10
C LEU A 155 4.41 9.14 6.78
N TYR A 156 4.96 10.28 6.30
CA TYR A 156 6.09 10.93 6.95
C TYR A 156 5.76 11.37 8.38
N LEU A 157 4.61 12.03 8.56
CA LEU A 157 4.19 12.53 9.88
C LEU A 157 3.94 11.36 10.84
N ALA A 158 3.21 10.34 10.39
CA ALA A 158 2.93 9.16 11.21
C ALA A 158 4.21 8.37 11.56
N ALA A 159 5.16 8.24 10.63
CA ALA A 159 6.45 7.63 10.92
C ALA A 159 7.21 8.43 11.98
N THR A 160 7.31 9.76 11.81
CA THR A 160 8.01 10.65 12.75
C THR A 160 7.36 10.61 14.14
N ALA A 161 6.03 10.64 14.22
CA ALA A 161 5.29 10.56 15.49
C ALA A 161 5.55 9.26 16.26
N GLN A 162 5.89 8.19 15.57
CA GLN A 162 6.22 6.88 16.13
C GLN A 162 7.73 6.66 16.35
N GLY A 163 8.58 7.69 16.15
CA GLY A 163 10.03 7.54 16.24
C GLY A 163 10.65 6.71 15.11
N LEU A 164 9.93 6.57 13.97
CA LEU A 164 10.41 5.89 12.78
C LEU A 164 11.02 6.85 11.78
N GLY A 165 11.94 6.35 10.96
CA GLY A 165 12.46 7.03 9.78
C GLY A 165 11.61 6.72 8.55
N SER A 166 11.49 7.69 7.64
CA SER A 166 10.78 7.51 6.37
C SER A 166 11.42 8.31 5.24
N CYS A 167 11.24 7.85 3.99
CA CYS A 167 11.67 8.57 2.80
C CYS A 167 10.80 8.22 1.58
N ALA A 168 10.21 9.24 0.95
CA ALA A 168 9.51 9.09 -0.33
C ALA A 168 10.51 8.84 -1.48
N LEU A 169 10.23 7.85 -2.32
CA LEU A 169 11.10 7.36 -3.37
C LEU A 169 10.40 7.38 -4.72
N GLY A 170 10.58 8.45 -5.49
CA GLY A 170 10.23 8.46 -6.91
C GLY A 170 11.23 7.67 -7.77
N SER A 171 12.43 7.41 -7.22
CA SER A 171 13.53 6.76 -7.93
C SER A 171 13.27 5.28 -8.28
N PHE A 172 12.35 4.60 -7.60
CA PHE A 172 11.98 3.23 -7.94
C PHE A 172 11.46 3.09 -9.37
N LYS A 173 10.87 4.15 -9.93
CA LYS A 173 10.35 4.18 -11.32
C LYS A 173 11.43 4.32 -12.39
N ARG A 174 12.69 4.58 -12.03
CA ARG A 174 13.78 4.71 -13.01
C ARG A 174 14.11 3.41 -13.74
N ASN A 175 13.81 2.27 -13.13
CA ASN A 175 13.95 0.96 -13.75
C ASN A 175 12.56 0.47 -14.17
N ALA A 176 12.25 0.57 -15.47
CA ALA A 176 10.95 0.17 -16.02
C ALA A 176 10.67 -1.33 -15.85
N ASP A 177 11.70 -2.18 -15.95
CA ASP A 177 11.56 -3.64 -15.78
C ASP A 177 11.17 -3.97 -14.34
N ASN A 178 11.76 -3.30 -13.35
CA ASN A 178 11.37 -3.48 -11.95
C ASN A 178 9.92 -3.05 -11.71
N VAL A 179 9.48 -1.96 -12.33
CA VAL A 179 8.08 -1.52 -12.24
C VAL A 179 7.15 -2.54 -12.88
N ALA A 180 7.50 -3.09 -14.05
CA ALA A 180 6.71 -4.12 -14.72
C ALA A 180 6.62 -5.41 -13.87
N LYS A 181 7.74 -5.88 -13.31
CA LYS A 181 7.78 -7.03 -12.38
C LYS A 181 6.94 -6.78 -11.14
N LEU A 182 7.04 -5.58 -10.55
CA LEU A 182 6.27 -5.20 -9.36
C LEU A 182 4.76 -5.20 -9.66
N LYS A 183 4.34 -4.64 -10.81
CA LYS A 183 2.95 -4.67 -11.26
C LYS A 183 2.44 -6.10 -11.44
N ALA A 184 3.20 -6.97 -12.08
CA ALA A 184 2.84 -8.36 -12.30
C ALA A 184 2.71 -9.14 -10.98
N ALA A 185 3.70 -9.02 -10.09
CA ALA A 185 3.72 -9.70 -8.78
C ALA A 185 2.58 -9.24 -7.87
N LEU A 186 2.20 -7.95 -7.92
CA LEU A 186 1.06 -7.39 -7.19
C LEU A 186 -0.28 -7.61 -7.90
N LYS A 187 -0.29 -8.23 -9.09
CA LYS A 187 -1.50 -8.48 -9.91
C LYS A 187 -2.29 -7.20 -10.20
N LEU A 188 -1.58 -6.10 -10.44
CA LEU A 188 -2.21 -4.81 -10.74
C LEU A 188 -2.86 -4.84 -12.12
N ALA A 189 -4.07 -4.28 -12.22
CA ALA A 189 -4.75 -4.08 -13.50
C ALA A 189 -4.00 -3.04 -14.37
N ASP A 190 -4.27 -3.03 -15.67
CA ASP A 190 -3.61 -2.12 -16.63
C ASP A 190 -3.76 -0.65 -16.26
N ASN A 191 -4.91 -0.28 -15.71
CA ASN A 191 -5.21 1.08 -15.24
C ASN A 191 -4.62 1.41 -13.87
N GLU A 192 -4.08 0.43 -13.12
CA GLU A 192 -3.44 0.66 -11.84
C GLU A 192 -1.95 0.97 -12.03
N LYS A 193 -1.53 2.13 -11.51
CA LYS A 193 -0.16 2.62 -11.64
C LYS A 193 0.48 2.88 -10.29
N PRO A 194 1.64 2.29 -9.99
CA PRO A 194 2.46 2.71 -8.86
C PRO A 194 2.94 4.16 -9.05
N ILE A 195 2.52 5.05 -8.14
CA ILE A 195 2.87 6.47 -8.23
C ILE A 195 4.09 6.78 -7.39
N LEU A 196 4.13 6.30 -6.15
CA LEU A 196 5.21 6.58 -5.20
C LEU A 196 5.47 5.37 -4.31
N SER A 197 6.73 5.14 -3.97
CA SER A 197 7.15 4.20 -2.93
C SER A 197 7.65 4.98 -1.72
N GLN A 198 7.27 4.57 -0.51
CA GLN A 198 7.71 5.21 0.73
C GLN A 198 8.47 4.20 1.58
N ALA A 199 9.79 4.36 1.69
CA ALA A 199 10.62 3.57 2.58
C ALA A 199 10.32 3.93 4.04
N VAL A 200 10.20 2.94 4.91
CA VAL A 200 9.97 3.12 6.34
C VAL A 200 10.79 2.09 7.14
N GLY A 201 11.27 2.51 8.31
CA GLY A 201 11.99 1.63 9.23
C GLY A 201 12.38 2.33 10.52
N LYS A 202 12.91 1.58 11.46
CA LYS A 202 13.43 2.12 12.73
C LYS A 202 14.66 2.96 12.48
N LEU A 203 14.83 4.02 13.25
CA LEU A 203 16.03 4.86 13.20
C LEU A 203 17.27 4.04 13.56
N LYS A 204 18.41 4.39 12.93
CA LYS A 204 19.71 3.77 13.20
C LYS A 204 20.38 4.44 14.40
#